data_775e3f7202f24b2ee4b6881c921d7334
#
_entry.id   775e3f7202f24b2ee4b6881c921d7334
#
_cell.length_a   1.000
_cell.length_b   1.000
_cell.length_c   1.000
_cell.angle_alpha   90.00
_cell.angle_beta   90.00
_cell.angle_gamma   90.00
#
_symmetry.space_group_name_H-M   'P 1'
#
loop_
_entity.id
_entity.type
_entity.pdbx_description
1 polymer ?
#
loop_
_entity_poly.entity_id
_entity_poly.type
_entity_poly.pdbx_seq_one_letter_code
_entity_poly.pdbx_strand_id
1 'polypeptide(L)'
;MSNIRVAESAGFCFGVKRAIEMAYEAIGVEPKLYSYGQLIHNKTVTDDLASKGLEIVENLDGLTEGTLLIRSHGVGKALYDEAEAKGLKILDGTCPFVKKIHNIVHDKLAEGMGIIIVGDGTHPEVIGINGWCENAAVILEDEEGRQHKYYVNTSAPGNFGAMCVG
;
A
#
# COMPACT_ATOMS: atom_id res chain seq x y z
N MET A 1 -37.16 -14.37 -16.90
CA MET A 1 -36.48 -13.77 -15.73
C MET A 1 -35.13 -14.40 -15.65
N SER A 2 -34.06 -13.60 -15.75
CA SER A 2 -32.68 -14.10 -15.62
C SER A 2 -32.41 -14.49 -14.15
N ASN A 3 -31.99 -15.73 -13.92
CA ASN A 3 -31.61 -16.21 -12.59
C ASN A 3 -30.20 -15.67 -12.27
N ILE A 4 -30.11 -14.56 -11.56
CA ILE A 4 -28.86 -14.01 -11.07
C ILE A 4 -28.54 -14.68 -9.74
N ARG A 5 -27.36 -15.32 -9.65
CA ARG A 5 -26.81 -15.86 -8.40
C ARG A 5 -25.57 -15.08 -8.01
N VAL A 6 -25.54 -14.57 -6.79
CA VAL A 6 -24.34 -13.97 -6.21
C VAL A 6 -23.51 -15.07 -5.56
N ALA A 7 -22.20 -15.10 -5.84
CA ALA A 7 -21.31 -16.06 -5.20
C ALA A 7 -21.26 -15.81 -3.68
N GLU A 8 -21.17 -16.87 -2.88
CA GLU A 8 -21.08 -16.75 -1.41
C GLU A 8 -19.83 -16.00 -0.96
N SER A 9 -18.74 -16.10 -1.74
CA SER A 9 -17.46 -15.41 -1.51
C SER A 9 -17.39 -14.03 -2.17
N ALA A 10 -18.50 -13.51 -2.74
CA ALA A 10 -18.51 -12.18 -3.37
C ALA A 10 -18.30 -11.09 -2.33
N GLY A 11 -17.37 -10.16 -2.62
CA GLY A 11 -17.10 -9.03 -1.74
C GLY A 11 -15.63 -8.61 -1.81
N PHE A 12 -15.26 -7.72 -0.90
CA PHE A 12 -13.88 -7.28 -0.75
C PHE A 12 -13.02 -8.36 -0.06
N CYS A 13 -11.74 -8.44 -0.43
CA CYS A 13 -10.80 -9.26 0.30
C CYS A 13 -10.64 -8.75 1.75
N PHE A 14 -10.09 -9.59 2.62
CA PHE A 14 -9.90 -9.28 4.03
C PHE A 14 -9.19 -7.93 4.28
N GLY A 15 -8.10 -7.64 3.55
CA GLY A 15 -7.32 -6.42 3.74
C GLY A 15 -8.12 -5.16 3.38
N VAL A 16 -8.85 -5.19 2.27
CA VAL A 16 -9.71 -4.08 1.83
C VAL A 16 -10.89 -3.90 2.79
N LYS A 17 -11.55 -5.00 3.19
CA LYS A 17 -12.67 -4.95 4.15
C LYS A 17 -12.23 -4.29 5.46
N ARG A 18 -11.09 -4.71 6.01
CA ARG A 18 -10.51 -4.14 7.23
C ARG A 18 -10.26 -2.64 7.10
N ALA A 19 -9.65 -2.18 5.99
CA ALA A 19 -9.37 -0.76 5.78
C ALA A 19 -10.66 0.09 5.71
N ILE A 20 -11.72 -0.44 5.08
CA ILE A 20 -13.03 0.21 5.02
C ILE A 20 -13.66 0.30 6.42
N GLU A 21 -13.65 -0.80 7.18
CA GLU A 21 -14.18 -0.83 8.54
C GLU A 21 -13.47 0.19 9.44
N MET A 22 -12.13 0.24 9.38
CA MET A 22 -11.34 1.24 10.11
C MET A 22 -11.71 2.68 9.72
N ALA A 23 -11.98 2.95 8.43
CA ALA A 23 -12.41 4.26 7.98
C ALA A 23 -13.77 4.64 8.58
N TYR A 24 -14.76 3.74 8.55
CA TYR A 24 -16.08 4.01 9.13
C TYR A 24 -16.04 4.17 10.65
N GLU A 25 -15.20 3.40 11.35
CA GLU A 25 -15.02 3.52 12.79
C GLU A 25 -14.36 4.85 13.17
N ALA A 26 -13.44 5.35 12.36
CA ALA A 26 -12.75 6.61 12.60
C ALA A 26 -13.63 7.84 12.28
N ILE A 27 -14.56 7.72 11.31
CA ILE A 27 -15.51 8.77 10.97
C ILE A 27 -16.39 9.09 12.18
N GLY A 28 -16.47 10.37 12.56
CA GLY A 28 -17.25 10.83 13.71
C GLY A 28 -16.55 10.69 15.08
N VAL A 29 -15.42 10.00 15.13
CA VAL A 29 -14.54 9.90 16.31
C VAL A 29 -13.34 10.84 16.15
N GLU A 30 -12.70 10.80 14.99
CA GLU A 30 -11.56 11.66 14.68
C GLU A 30 -12.06 13.01 14.13
N PRO A 31 -11.61 14.14 14.69
CA PRO A 31 -12.11 15.47 14.28
C PRO A 31 -11.70 15.84 12.85
N LYS A 32 -10.58 15.31 12.38
CA LYS A 32 -10.09 15.44 11.01
C LYS A 32 -9.53 14.09 10.57
N LEU A 33 -10.11 13.52 9.54
CA LEU A 33 -9.70 12.21 9.01
C LEU A 33 -9.29 12.36 7.54
N TYR A 34 -8.04 12.02 7.25
CA TYR A 34 -7.45 12.06 5.93
C TYR A 34 -7.15 10.65 5.44
N SER A 35 -7.27 10.41 4.14
CA SER A 35 -6.76 9.21 3.46
C SER A 35 -5.70 9.62 2.45
N TYR A 36 -4.52 9.00 2.51
CA TYR A 36 -3.48 9.21 1.51
C TYR A 36 -3.83 8.49 0.21
N GLY A 37 -4.30 9.25 -0.77
CA GLY A 37 -4.91 8.71 -1.99
C GLY A 37 -6.25 8.02 -1.71
N GLN A 38 -6.83 7.42 -2.75
CA GLN A 38 -8.08 6.66 -2.62
C GLN A 38 -7.86 5.43 -1.74
N LEU A 39 -8.72 5.23 -0.75
CA LEU A 39 -8.65 4.10 0.18
C LEU A 39 -8.75 2.75 -0.55
N ILE A 40 -9.64 2.69 -1.54
CA ILE A 40 -9.89 1.53 -2.40
C ILE A 40 -10.32 1.96 -3.80
N HIS A 41 -10.19 1.08 -4.79
CA HIS A 41 -10.65 1.30 -6.16
C HIS A 41 -12.15 1.01 -6.33
N ASN A 42 -13.00 1.62 -5.47
CA ASN A 42 -14.45 1.52 -5.58
C ASN A 42 -15.09 2.89 -5.33
N LYS A 43 -15.52 3.53 -6.43
CA LYS A 43 -16.06 4.89 -6.39
C LYS A 43 -17.23 5.03 -5.42
N THR A 44 -18.15 4.08 -5.38
CA THR A 44 -19.34 4.15 -4.50
C THR A 44 -18.95 4.23 -3.03
N VAL A 45 -18.00 3.39 -2.60
CA VAL A 45 -17.52 3.40 -1.22
C VAL A 45 -16.69 4.64 -0.93
N THR A 46 -15.84 5.06 -1.88
CA THR A 46 -15.02 6.27 -1.72
C THR A 46 -15.88 7.53 -1.59
N ASP A 47 -16.93 7.67 -2.44
CA ASP A 47 -17.85 8.80 -2.39
C ASP A 47 -18.65 8.80 -1.07
N ASP A 48 -19.08 7.64 -0.59
CA ASP A 48 -19.79 7.51 0.69
C ASP A 48 -18.91 7.92 1.88
N LEU A 49 -17.67 7.44 1.93
CA LEU A 49 -16.70 7.83 2.96
C LEU A 49 -16.40 9.33 2.92
N ALA A 50 -16.21 9.90 1.73
CA ALA A 50 -15.98 11.33 1.56
C ALA A 50 -17.19 12.16 2.04
N SER A 51 -18.43 11.73 1.71
CA SER A 51 -19.65 12.39 2.17
C SER A 51 -19.80 12.40 3.70
N LYS A 52 -19.13 11.47 4.38
CA LYS A 52 -19.14 11.32 5.83
C LYS A 52 -17.95 11.98 6.54
N GLY A 53 -17.05 12.63 5.80
CA GLY A 53 -15.96 13.43 6.36
C GLY A 53 -14.55 12.85 6.18
N LEU A 54 -14.36 11.78 5.39
CA LEU A 54 -13.02 11.36 4.99
C LEU A 54 -12.51 12.27 3.86
N GLU A 55 -11.43 12.99 4.10
CA GLU A 55 -10.77 13.81 3.10
C GLU A 55 -9.64 13.04 2.40
N ILE A 56 -9.63 13.05 1.07
CA ILE A 56 -8.57 12.40 0.28
C ILE A 56 -7.49 13.42 -0.01
N VAL A 57 -6.23 13.10 0.35
CA VAL A 57 -5.07 13.94 0.15
C VAL A 57 -4.01 13.22 -0.68
N GLU A 58 -3.33 13.94 -1.56
CA GLU A 58 -2.25 13.39 -2.41
C GLU A 58 -0.85 13.64 -1.81
N ASN A 59 -0.76 14.53 -0.83
CA ASN A 59 0.44 14.83 -0.04
C ASN A 59 0.04 15.32 1.34
N LEU A 60 0.99 15.52 2.22
CA LEU A 60 0.75 15.99 3.59
C LEU A 60 0.99 17.50 3.77
N ASP A 61 1.12 18.25 2.65
CA ASP A 61 1.38 19.67 2.69
C ASP A 61 0.24 20.44 3.41
N GLY A 62 0.62 21.31 4.33
CA GLY A 62 -0.35 22.10 5.09
C GLY A 62 -1.10 21.34 6.19
N LEU A 63 -0.95 20.03 6.31
CA LEU A 63 -1.53 19.26 7.42
C LEU A 63 -0.65 19.40 8.66
N THR A 64 -1.25 19.82 9.76
CA THR A 64 -0.58 20.05 11.06
C THR A 64 -1.25 19.31 12.20
N GLU A 65 -2.42 18.71 11.97
CA GLU A 65 -3.19 17.95 12.95
C GLU A 65 -4.18 17.03 12.26
N GLY A 66 -4.66 16.01 12.95
CA GLY A 66 -5.66 15.06 12.48
C GLY A 66 -5.13 13.63 12.40
N THR A 67 -5.93 12.75 11.82
CA THR A 67 -5.62 11.34 11.67
C THR A 67 -5.46 11.01 10.20
N LEU A 68 -4.32 10.42 9.85
CA LEU A 68 -4.00 9.94 8.51
C LEU A 68 -4.28 8.43 8.43
N LEU A 69 -5.26 8.04 7.65
CA LEU A 69 -5.55 6.65 7.33
C LEU A 69 -4.70 6.19 6.15
N ILE A 70 -3.88 5.18 6.37
CA ILE A 70 -3.10 4.52 5.32
C ILE A 70 -3.96 3.45 4.66
N ARG A 71 -4.02 3.48 3.33
CA ARG A 71 -4.81 2.55 2.51
C ARG A 71 -4.28 1.11 2.58
N SER A 72 -5.10 0.14 2.11
CA SER A 72 -4.78 -1.29 2.18
C SER A 72 -3.51 -1.70 1.42
N HIS A 73 -3.14 -0.99 0.36
CA HIS A 73 -1.90 -1.20 -0.41
C HIS A 73 -0.62 -0.82 0.35
N GLY A 74 -0.76 -0.09 1.46
CA GLY A 74 0.35 0.49 2.18
C GLY A 74 0.97 1.69 1.45
N VAL A 75 2.00 2.23 2.06
CA VAL A 75 2.81 3.34 1.53
C VAL A 75 4.27 3.14 1.94
N GLY A 76 5.19 3.87 1.31
CA GLY A 76 6.61 3.82 1.67
C GLY A 76 6.86 4.39 3.07
N LYS A 77 7.96 3.96 3.69
CA LYS A 77 8.35 4.35 5.06
C LYS A 77 8.43 5.87 5.26
N ALA A 78 8.94 6.59 4.27
CA ALA A 78 9.08 8.05 4.33
C ALA A 78 7.77 8.78 4.64
N LEU A 79 6.61 8.25 4.20
CA LEU A 79 5.32 8.86 4.50
C LEU A 79 4.94 8.72 5.98
N TYR A 80 5.30 7.60 6.61
CA TYR A 80 5.12 7.43 8.06
C TYR A 80 5.98 8.43 8.83
N ASP A 81 7.27 8.55 8.47
CA ASP A 81 8.20 9.47 9.09
C ASP A 81 7.74 10.94 8.95
N GLU A 82 7.23 11.31 7.77
CA GLU A 82 6.67 12.64 7.52
C GLU A 82 5.41 12.91 8.34
N ALA A 83 4.48 11.95 8.40
CA ALA A 83 3.25 12.09 9.16
C ALA A 83 3.54 12.25 10.66
N GLU A 84 4.48 11.46 11.20
CA GLU A 84 4.94 11.58 12.59
C GLU A 84 5.59 12.94 12.85
N ALA A 85 6.46 13.42 11.97
CA ALA A 85 7.12 14.71 12.07
C ALA A 85 6.12 15.89 12.08
N LYS A 86 4.97 15.75 11.39
CA LYS A 86 3.87 16.71 11.36
C LYS A 86 2.90 16.57 12.55
N GLY A 87 3.10 15.58 13.43
CA GLY A 87 2.22 15.32 14.57
C GLY A 87 0.87 14.71 14.19
N LEU A 88 0.76 14.11 13.00
CA LEU A 88 -0.45 13.40 12.59
C LEU A 88 -0.56 12.05 13.31
N LYS A 89 -1.76 11.71 13.76
CA LYS A 89 -2.05 10.35 14.23
C LYS A 89 -2.15 9.42 13.03
N ILE A 90 -1.45 8.30 13.05
CA ILE A 90 -1.51 7.32 11.95
C ILE A 90 -2.49 6.20 12.30
N LEU A 91 -3.44 5.97 11.40
CA LEU A 91 -4.34 4.82 11.41
C LEU A 91 -3.93 3.89 10.25
N ASP A 92 -3.19 2.84 10.58
CA ASP A 92 -2.57 1.97 9.56
C ASP A 92 -3.54 0.90 9.04
N GLY A 93 -4.17 1.18 7.90
CA GLY A 93 -5.05 0.27 7.17
C GLY A 93 -4.32 -0.71 6.25
N THR A 94 -2.98 -0.68 6.19
CA THR A 94 -2.20 -1.59 5.35
C THR A 94 -2.58 -3.04 5.58
N CYS A 95 -2.84 -3.78 4.49
CA CYS A 95 -3.11 -5.21 4.57
C CYS A 95 -1.97 -5.93 5.31
N PRO A 96 -2.25 -6.80 6.29
CA PRO A 96 -1.22 -7.52 7.03
C PRO A 96 -0.25 -8.32 6.15
N PHE A 97 -0.72 -8.82 5.01
CA PHE A 97 0.15 -9.51 4.05
C PHE A 97 1.12 -8.56 3.38
N VAL A 98 0.67 -7.37 2.99
CA VAL A 98 1.53 -6.31 2.42
C VAL A 98 2.52 -5.82 3.49
N LYS A 99 2.05 -5.60 4.72
CA LYS A 99 2.92 -5.19 5.82
C LYS A 99 4.04 -6.21 6.11
N LYS A 100 3.73 -7.50 5.98
CA LYS A 100 4.75 -8.56 6.08
C LYS A 100 5.82 -8.42 4.99
N ILE A 101 5.41 -8.08 3.76
CA ILE A 101 6.34 -7.84 2.65
C ILE A 101 7.22 -6.63 2.94
N HIS A 102 6.63 -5.52 3.41
CA HIS A 102 7.39 -4.33 3.81
C HIS A 102 8.50 -4.67 4.82
N ASN A 103 8.18 -5.44 5.85
CA ASN A 103 9.17 -5.85 6.85
C ASN A 103 10.27 -6.72 6.22
N ILE A 104 9.89 -7.69 5.36
CA ILE A 104 10.88 -8.56 4.71
C ILE A 104 11.88 -7.75 3.86
N VAL A 105 11.40 -6.83 3.02
CA VAL A 105 12.32 -6.05 2.15
C VAL A 105 13.20 -5.12 2.97
N HIS A 106 12.65 -4.50 4.02
CA HIS A 106 13.40 -3.66 4.93
C HIS A 106 14.53 -4.44 5.64
N ASP A 107 14.19 -5.60 6.23
CA ASP A 107 15.15 -6.44 6.95
C ASP A 107 16.24 -6.97 6.01
N LYS A 108 15.84 -7.42 4.80
CA LYS A 108 16.79 -7.95 3.81
C LYS A 108 17.72 -6.88 3.25
N LEU A 109 17.23 -5.66 3.06
CA LEU A 109 18.10 -4.54 2.69
C LEU A 109 19.11 -4.25 3.81
N ALA A 110 18.67 -4.25 5.07
CA ALA A 110 19.55 -4.05 6.23
C ALA A 110 20.62 -5.15 6.37
N GLU A 111 20.34 -6.39 5.91
CA GLU A 111 21.29 -7.49 5.81
C GLU A 111 22.26 -7.32 4.61
N GLY A 112 22.14 -6.25 3.82
CA GLY A 112 22.97 -5.98 2.64
C GLY A 112 22.55 -6.74 1.38
N MET A 113 21.33 -7.24 1.33
CA MET A 113 20.78 -7.91 0.13
C MET A 113 20.26 -6.89 -0.88
N GLY A 114 20.46 -7.14 -2.18
CA GLY A 114 19.76 -6.46 -3.24
C GLY A 114 18.29 -6.94 -3.33
N ILE A 115 17.37 -6.03 -3.59
CA ILE A 115 15.95 -6.33 -3.74
C ILE A 115 15.55 -6.23 -5.21
N ILE A 116 14.83 -7.21 -5.71
CA ILE A 116 14.21 -7.20 -7.04
C ILE A 116 12.71 -7.34 -6.84
N ILE A 117 11.95 -6.40 -7.41
CA ILE A 117 10.48 -6.42 -7.43
C ILE A 117 10.06 -6.69 -8.87
N VAL A 118 9.23 -7.71 -9.09
CA VAL A 118 8.64 -7.99 -10.40
C VAL A 118 7.19 -7.52 -10.35
N GLY A 119 6.85 -6.51 -11.16
CA GLY A 119 5.53 -5.90 -11.20
C GLY A 119 5.54 -4.52 -11.85
N ASP A 120 4.35 -3.94 -12.01
CA ASP A 120 4.17 -2.57 -12.53
C ASP A 120 4.72 -1.54 -11.53
N GLY A 121 5.78 -0.83 -11.91
CA GLY A 121 6.42 0.19 -11.08
C GLY A 121 5.52 1.38 -10.71
N THR A 122 4.41 1.58 -11.42
CA THR A 122 3.41 2.60 -11.12
C THR A 122 2.34 2.13 -10.14
N HIS A 123 2.26 0.81 -9.88
CA HIS A 123 1.26 0.27 -8.97
C HIS A 123 1.54 0.71 -7.52
N PRO A 124 0.53 1.18 -6.79
CA PRO A 124 0.69 1.70 -5.43
C PRO A 124 1.37 0.75 -4.45
N GLU A 125 1.13 -0.55 -4.56
CA GLU A 125 1.76 -1.57 -3.71
C GLU A 125 3.25 -1.71 -4.00
N VAL A 126 3.64 -1.70 -5.29
CA VAL A 126 5.06 -1.74 -5.71
C VAL A 126 5.80 -0.50 -5.22
N ILE A 127 5.19 0.69 -5.38
CA ILE A 127 5.73 1.96 -4.85
C ILE A 127 5.91 1.88 -3.33
N GLY A 128 4.90 1.36 -2.62
CA GLY A 128 4.96 1.17 -1.17
C GLY A 128 6.11 0.26 -0.76
N ILE A 129 6.21 -0.93 -1.37
CA ILE A 129 7.28 -1.91 -1.09
C ILE A 129 8.66 -1.31 -1.37
N ASN A 130 8.83 -0.64 -2.53
CA ASN A 130 10.09 0.01 -2.88
C ASN A 130 10.48 1.09 -1.86
N GLY A 131 9.53 1.85 -1.34
CA GLY A 131 9.75 2.84 -0.29
C GLY A 131 10.22 2.23 1.06
N TRP A 132 9.94 0.95 1.32
CA TRP A 132 10.45 0.23 2.49
C TRP A 132 11.86 -0.34 2.29
N CYS A 133 12.37 -0.34 1.07
CA CYS A 133 13.77 -0.62 0.77
C CYS A 133 14.50 0.64 0.25
N GLU A 134 14.18 1.82 0.78
CA GLU A 134 14.84 3.09 0.51
C GLU A 134 14.86 3.46 -1.00
N ASN A 135 13.90 2.96 -1.77
CA ASN A 135 13.83 3.04 -3.23
C ASN A 135 15.04 2.41 -3.94
N ALA A 136 15.71 1.47 -3.30
CA ALA A 136 16.89 0.79 -3.84
C ALA A 136 16.57 -0.49 -4.63
N ALA A 137 15.30 -0.90 -4.71
CA ALA A 137 14.91 -2.08 -5.46
C ALA A 137 15.07 -1.89 -6.97
N VAL A 138 15.45 -2.97 -7.66
CA VAL A 138 15.34 -3.06 -9.13
C VAL A 138 13.92 -3.51 -9.45
N ILE A 139 13.16 -2.66 -10.14
CA ILE A 139 11.79 -2.99 -10.56
C ILE A 139 11.86 -3.53 -11.99
N LEU A 140 11.28 -4.70 -12.20
CA LEU A 140 11.23 -5.37 -13.51
C LEU A 140 9.76 -5.47 -13.93
N GLU A 141 9.44 -4.82 -15.04
CA GLU A 141 8.11 -4.83 -15.66
C GLU A 141 8.10 -5.75 -16.88
N ASP A 142 7.00 -6.45 -17.09
CA ASP A 142 6.71 -7.18 -18.31
C ASP A 142 5.37 -6.71 -18.89
N GLU A 143 5.44 -5.94 -19.98
CA GLU A 143 4.25 -5.46 -20.70
C GLU A 143 3.45 -6.57 -21.39
N GLU A 144 4.03 -7.79 -21.55
CA GLU A 144 3.45 -8.85 -22.32
C GLU A 144 3.06 -10.11 -21.50
N GLY A 145 3.21 -10.07 -20.15
CA GLY A 145 2.85 -11.21 -19.28
C GLY A 145 3.71 -12.46 -19.52
N ARG A 146 4.90 -12.31 -20.10
CA ARG A 146 5.80 -13.41 -20.39
C ARG A 146 6.73 -13.70 -19.21
N GLN A 147 6.98 -14.97 -18.94
CA GLN A 147 8.04 -15.39 -18.02
C GLN A 147 9.41 -15.06 -18.61
N HIS A 148 10.00 -13.93 -18.25
CA HIS A 148 11.36 -13.63 -18.62
C HIS A 148 12.34 -14.39 -17.69
N LYS A 149 13.36 -14.98 -18.28
CA LYS A 149 14.53 -15.46 -17.52
C LYS A 149 15.41 -14.26 -17.24
N TYR A 150 15.32 -13.74 -16.02
CA TYR A 150 16.24 -12.70 -15.57
C TYR A 150 17.57 -13.36 -15.16
N TYR A 151 18.65 -12.91 -15.77
CA TYR A 151 19.99 -13.31 -15.34
C TYR A 151 20.46 -12.37 -14.27
N VAL A 152 20.42 -12.80 -13.01
CA VAL A 152 21.05 -12.07 -11.92
C VAL A 152 22.55 -12.35 -12.00
N ASN A 153 23.37 -11.32 -12.21
CA ASN A 153 24.81 -11.46 -12.18
C ASN A 153 25.27 -11.68 -10.73
N THR A 154 25.46 -12.94 -10.36
CA THR A 154 25.90 -13.35 -9.03
C THR A 154 27.37 -13.03 -8.73
N SER A 155 28.09 -12.42 -9.68
CA SER A 155 29.48 -11.96 -9.50
C SER A 155 29.56 -10.64 -8.71
N ALA A 156 28.44 -9.94 -8.51
CA ALA A 156 28.41 -8.79 -7.59
C ALA A 156 28.37 -9.30 -6.14
N PRO A 157 29.12 -8.72 -5.21
CA PRO A 157 29.01 -9.07 -3.80
C PRO A 157 27.65 -8.64 -3.27
N GLY A 158 26.73 -9.56 -3.12
CA GLY A 158 25.38 -9.33 -2.57
C GLY A 158 24.48 -10.53 -2.83
N ASN A 159 23.79 -11.00 -1.80
CA ASN A 159 22.71 -11.97 -1.94
C ASN A 159 21.45 -11.21 -2.40
N PHE A 160 20.78 -11.69 -3.43
CA PHE A 160 19.52 -11.11 -3.91
C PHE A 160 18.33 -11.92 -3.41
N GLY A 161 17.34 -11.25 -2.82
CA GLY A 161 16.01 -11.80 -2.59
C GLY A 161 15.07 -11.36 -3.71
N ALA A 162 14.37 -12.30 -4.34
CA ALA A 162 13.36 -11.99 -5.35
C ALA A 162 11.97 -12.03 -4.70
N MET A 163 11.14 -11.04 -5.01
CA MET A 163 9.74 -10.99 -4.63
C MET A 163 8.89 -10.71 -5.86
N CYS A 164 7.86 -11.55 -6.07
CA CYS A 164 6.84 -11.32 -7.08
C CYS A 164 5.63 -10.68 -6.42
N VAL A 165 5.16 -9.57 -7.00
CA VAL A 165 3.90 -8.93 -6.66
C VAL A 165 2.98 -9.14 -7.87
N GLY A 166 1.92 -9.92 -7.69
CA GLY A 166 0.95 -10.24 -8.74
C GLY A 166 -0.41 -9.61 -8.47
#